data_b3a7a7ab786e8ab10e9002702c8b4d12
#
_entry.id   b3a7a7ab786e8ab10e9002702c8b4d12
#
_cell.length_a   1.000
_cell.length_b   1.000
_cell.length_c   1.000
_cell.angle_alpha   90.00
_cell.angle_beta   90.00
_cell.angle_gamma   90.00
#
_symmetry.space_group_name_H-M   'P 1'
#
loop_
_entity.id
_entity.type
_entity.pdbx_description
1 polymer ?
#
loop_
_entity_poly.entity_id
_entity_poly.type
_entity_poly.pdbx_seq_one_letter_code
_entity_poly.pdbx_strand_id
1 'polypeptide(L)' 'MGNTAFGRMGEDRACLYLEEKGMTLVTRNFRCKHGEIDLIMKDGSVFVFIEVKTR' A
#
# COMPACT_ATOMS: atom_id res chain seq x y z
N MET A 1 -8.57 3.91 -17.47
CA MET A 1 -9.30 3.94 -16.22
C MET A 1 -9.52 2.56 -15.63
N GLY A 2 -9.87 1.60 -16.45
CA GLY A 2 -10.11 0.25 -15.98
C GLY A 2 -8.90 -0.36 -15.29
N ASN A 3 -7.73 -0.14 -15.82
CA ASN A 3 -6.53 -0.68 -15.23
C ASN A 3 -6.26 -0.13 -13.85
N THR A 4 -6.53 1.15 -13.69
CA THR A 4 -6.33 1.81 -12.43
C THR A 4 -7.26 1.24 -11.38
N ALA A 5 -8.52 1.06 -11.74
CA ALA A 5 -9.51 0.53 -10.82
C ALA A 5 -9.15 -0.88 -10.39
N PHE A 6 -8.72 -1.70 -11.34
CA PHE A 6 -8.37 -3.08 -11.06
C PHE A 6 -7.15 -3.16 -10.14
N GLY A 7 -6.13 -2.37 -10.42
CA GLY A 7 -4.94 -2.36 -9.59
C GLY A 7 -5.24 -1.84 -8.19
N ARG A 8 -6.13 -0.86 -8.10
CA ARG A 8 -6.50 -0.29 -6.82
C ARG A 8 -7.21 -1.26 -5.90
N MET A 9 -7.95 -2.20 -6.47
CA MET A 9 -8.66 -3.16 -5.64
C MET A 9 -7.70 -3.94 -4.74
N GLY A 10 -6.58 -4.38 -5.30
CA GLY A 10 -5.59 -5.11 -4.52
C GLY A 10 -4.97 -4.23 -3.45
N GLU A 11 -4.64 -3.00 -3.81
CA GLU A 11 -4.04 -2.06 -2.86
C GLU A 11 -5.03 -1.69 -1.77
N ASP A 12 -6.28 -1.47 -2.14
CA ASP A 12 -7.31 -1.11 -1.17
C ASP A 12 -7.53 -2.23 -0.17
N ARG A 13 -7.56 -3.46 -0.65
CA ARG A 13 -7.74 -4.61 0.23
C ARG A 13 -6.58 -4.76 1.18
N ALA A 14 -5.37 -4.62 0.68
CA ALA A 14 -4.19 -4.71 1.52
C ALA A 14 -4.19 -3.62 2.58
N CYS A 15 -4.56 -2.41 2.17
CA CYS A 15 -4.61 -1.28 3.08
C CYS A 15 -5.62 -1.52 4.19
N LEU A 16 -6.83 -1.96 3.83
CA LEU A 16 -7.87 -2.24 4.83
C LEU A 16 -7.44 -3.32 5.79
N TYR A 17 -6.84 -4.38 5.25
CA TYR A 17 -6.37 -5.48 6.07
C TYR A 17 -5.37 -5.00 7.12
N LEU A 18 -4.44 -4.17 6.69
CA LEU A 18 -3.40 -3.67 7.58
C LEU A 18 -3.94 -2.66 8.58
N GLU A 19 -4.91 -1.85 8.14
CA GLU A 19 -5.55 -0.91 9.05
C GLU A 19 -6.30 -1.63 10.14
N GLU A 20 -6.90 -2.76 9.82
CA GLU A 20 -7.58 -3.58 10.82
C GLU A 20 -6.61 -4.13 11.85
N LYS A 21 -5.36 -4.25 11.48
CA LYS A 21 -4.33 -4.72 12.39
C LYS A 21 -3.71 -3.59 13.20
N GLY A 22 -4.22 -2.39 13.03
CA GLY A 22 -3.77 -1.25 13.82
C GLY A 22 -2.77 -0.34 13.14
N MET A 23 -2.47 -0.60 11.87
CA MET A 23 -1.54 0.25 11.14
C MET A 23 -2.26 1.44 10.54
N THR A 24 -1.51 2.50 10.28
CA THR A 24 -2.03 3.72 9.67
C THR A 24 -1.39 3.91 8.31
N LEU A 25 -2.20 4.30 7.34
CA LEU A 25 -1.68 4.57 6.00
C LEU A 25 -0.90 5.88 5.99
N VAL A 26 0.32 5.83 5.48
CA VAL A 26 1.15 7.01 5.33
C VAL A 26 1.04 7.55 3.92
N THR A 27 1.29 6.71 2.93
CA THR A 27 1.15 7.13 1.54
C THR A 27 0.99 5.90 0.65
N ARG A 28 0.54 6.14 -0.57
CA ARG A 28 0.35 5.08 -1.56
C ARG A 28 1.11 5.46 -2.83
N ASN A 29 1.54 4.44 -3.55
CA ASN A 29 2.20 4.61 -4.84
C ASN A 29 3.40 5.54 -4.76
N PHE A 30 4.22 5.30 -3.75
CA PHE A 30 5.42 6.08 -3.54
C PHE A 30 6.48 5.69 -4.57
N ARG A 31 7.05 6.69 -5.24
CA ARG A 31 8.09 6.45 -6.24
C ARG A 31 9.38 7.13 -5.85
N CYS A 32 10.48 6.44 -6.07
CA CYS A 32 11.79 7.01 -5.85
C CYS A 32 12.72 6.43 -6.91
N LYS A 33 13.96 6.88 -6.93
CA LYS A 33 14.90 6.42 -7.94
C LYS A 33 15.25 4.94 -7.80
N HIS A 34 14.93 4.34 -6.68
CA HIS A 34 15.20 2.92 -6.45
C HIS A 34 14.01 2.03 -6.78
N GLY A 35 12.91 2.63 -7.20
CA GLY A 35 11.72 1.86 -7.57
C GLY A 35 10.46 2.45 -6.98
N GLU A 36 9.46 1.61 -6.90
CA GLU A 36 8.12 1.99 -6.48
C GLU A 36 7.70 1.15 -5.28
N ILE A 37 7.00 1.78 -4.36
CA ILE A 37 6.41 1.09 -3.21
C ILE A 37 4.92 1.35 -3.23
N ASP A 38 4.12 0.29 -3.22
CA ASP A 38 2.68 0.43 -3.39
C ASP A 38 2.00 1.04 -2.18
N LEU A 39 2.42 0.65 -0.99
CA LEU A 39 1.85 1.18 0.24
C LEU A 39 2.95 1.41 1.26
N ILE A 40 2.86 2.52 1.96
CA ILE A 40 3.69 2.74 3.13
C ILE A 40 2.75 2.91 4.31
N MET A 41 2.85 2.01 5.27
CA MET A 41 2.03 2.03 6.46
C MET A 41 2.91 2.33 7.67
N LYS A 42 2.27 2.63 8.77
CA LYS A 42 2.98 2.90 10.01
C LYS A 42 2.34 2.12 11.13
N ASP A 43 3.15 1.38 11.85
CA ASP A 43 2.72 0.59 13.00
C ASP A 43 3.40 1.18 14.22
N GLY A 44 2.68 2.04 14.95
CA GLY A 44 3.30 2.78 16.04
C GLY A 44 4.36 3.71 15.50
N SER A 45 5.62 3.44 15.80
CA SER A 45 6.74 4.25 15.30
C SER A 45 7.52 3.55 14.20
N VAL A 46 7.01 2.40 13.73
CA VAL A 46 7.71 1.60 12.72
C VAL A 46 7.03 1.77 11.37
N PHE A 47 7.83 2.09 10.35
CA PHE A 47 7.31 2.17 8.99
C PHE A 47 7.34 0.79 8.36
N VAL A 48 6.27 0.46 7.63
CA VAL A 48 6.14 -0.83 6.97
C VAL A 48 5.93 -0.57 5.49
N PHE A 49 6.82 -1.09 4.66
CA PHE A 49 6.78 -0.89 3.22
C PHE A 49 6.21 -2.15 2.58
N ILE A 50 5.19 -1.96 1.76
CA ILE A 50 4.45 -3.09 1.21
C ILE A 50 4.39 -3.00 -0.31
N GLU A 51 4.73 -4.11 -0.94
CA GLU A 51 4.58 -4.24 -2.37
C GLU A 51 3.44 -5.21 -2.62
N VAL A 52 2.41 -4.73 -3.30
CA VAL A 52 1.22 -5.54 -3.57
C VAL A 52 1.37 -6.19 -4.94
N LYS A 53 1.26 -7.50 -4.97
CA LYS A 53 1.33 -8.23 -6.22
C LYS A 53 -0.04 -8.80 -6.54
N THR A 54 -0.62 -8.31 -7.61
CA THR A 54 -1.91 -8.79 -8.07
C THR A 54 -1.73 -9.53 -9.39
N ARG A 55 -2.30 -10.70 -9.48
CA ARG A 55 -2.22 -11.48 -10.71
C ARG A 55 -3.56 -12.03 -11.06
#